data_9d4d36f43b4f344ed5d3525165cd0dc1
#
_entry.id   9d4d36f43b4f344ed5d3525165cd0dc1
#
_cell.length_a   1.000
_cell.length_b   1.000
_cell.length_c   1.000
_cell.angle_alpha   90.00
_cell.angle_beta   90.00
_cell.angle_gamma   90.00
#
_symmetry.space_group_name_H-M   'P 1'
#
loop_
_entity.id
_entity.type
_entity.pdbx_description
1 polymer ?
#
loop_
_entity_poly.entity_id
_entity_poly.type
_entity_poly.pdbx_seq_one_letter_code
_entity_poly.pdbx_strand_id
1 'polypeptide(L)'
;MTATLSQSSPVRFQLATASTWANPWGMYRALRDHDPVHHVVPDDKPDHDYYVMSRHADIFAAARDHETYSSAQGLTVNYGELDLIGLADNPPMVMQDPPVHTEFRRLVSRGFTPRQVEAVEPKVREYAIERVERIRANGGGDIVAELFKPLPSMVVAHYLGVPEGDRDKFDGWTDAIVAANTAEGGIGGALEHLGDALGEMMAYFTALIEKRRFDPEDDTVSHLVAAGVGADGDIAGVLSILAFTFTMVTGGNDTTTGMLGGSVQLLHQRPDQRKLLADNADLIPDAIDEFLRLTSPVQMLGRTVTRDVTVADTTIPEGRRVMLLYGSANRDERQYGDDAGELDVTRKPRNILTFSHGAHHCLGAAAARMQSRVALTELLARIPDFQVDEDGIVWAGGSYVRRPLSVPFTVIR
;
A
#
# COMPACT_ATOMS: atom_id res chain seq x y z
N MET A 1 21.50 -44.87 -22.52
CA MET A 1 20.23 -44.23 -22.09
C MET A 1 20.58 -42.85 -21.62
N THR A 2 20.45 -41.89 -22.50
CA THR A 2 20.69 -40.47 -22.23
C THR A 2 19.42 -39.90 -21.57
N ALA A 3 19.53 -39.54 -20.30
CA ALA A 3 18.44 -38.87 -19.60
C ALA A 3 18.23 -37.49 -20.25
N THR A 4 17.11 -37.32 -20.88
CA THR A 4 16.63 -36.03 -21.38
C THR A 4 16.35 -35.15 -20.16
N LEU A 5 17.21 -34.19 -19.89
CA LEU A 5 16.94 -33.10 -18.96
C LEU A 5 15.70 -32.37 -19.50
N SER A 6 14.59 -32.46 -18.78
CA SER A 6 13.42 -31.62 -18.98
C SER A 6 13.88 -30.19 -18.90
N GLN A 7 13.89 -29.47 -20.02
CA GLN A 7 14.04 -28.01 -20.04
C GLN A 7 12.82 -27.45 -19.30
N SER A 8 13.02 -27.04 -18.05
CA SER A 8 12.04 -26.21 -17.34
C SER A 8 11.81 -24.97 -18.18
N SER A 9 10.56 -24.64 -18.46
CA SER A 9 10.22 -23.35 -19.08
C SER A 9 10.93 -22.22 -18.34
N PRO A 10 11.53 -21.28 -19.06
CA PRO A 10 12.25 -20.17 -18.39
C PRO A 10 11.29 -19.42 -17.47
N VAL A 11 11.74 -19.15 -16.25
CA VAL A 11 11.01 -18.31 -15.29
C VAL A 11 10.84 -16.94 -15.93
N ARG A 12 9.63 -16.39 -15.89
CA ARG A 12 9.34 -15.05 -16.41
C ARG A 12 8.66 -14.23 -15.33
N PHE A 13 9.14 -13.01 -15.18
CA PHE A 13 8.43 -11.99 -14.42
C PHE A 13 7.64 -11.10 -15.38
N GLN A 14 6.39 -10.81 -15.00
CA GLN A 14 5.55 -9.86 -15.68
C GLN A 14 4.86 -8.97 -14.63
N LEU A 15 4.85 -7.68 -14.87
CA LEU A 15 4.08 -6.76 -14.04
C LEU A 15 2.61 -7.15 -14.12
N ALA A 16 2.01 -7.45 -12.96
CA ALA A 16 0.59 -7.75 -12.91
C ALA A 16 -0.22 -6.48 -13.10
N THR A 17 -1.40 -6.61 -13.69
CA THR A 17 -2.34 -5.53 -13.93
C THR A 17 -3.74 -6.10 -14.12
N ALA A 18 -4.76 -5.36 -13.71
CA ALA A 18 -6.17 -5.73 -13.85
C ALA A 18 -6.43 -7.21 -13.47
N SER A 19 -6.97 -8.01 -14.37
CA SER A 19 -7.34 -9.42 -14.10
C SER A 19 -6.17 -10.31 -13.68
N THR A 20 -4.93 -9.96 -14.05
CA THR A 20 -3.75 -10.77 -13.65
C THR A 20 -3.46 -10.67 -12.16
N TRP A 21 -4.00 -9.67 -11.47
CA TRP A 21 -3.96 -9.57 -10.00
C TRP A 21 -4.77 -10.65 -9.28
N ALA A 22 -5.68 -11.32 -9.96
CA ALA A 22 -6.45 -12.40 -9.34
C ALA A 22 -5.54 -13.50 -8.77
N ASN A 23 -4.49 -13.89 -9.51
CA ASN A 23 -3.60 -14.97 -9.08
C ASN A 23 -2.14 -14.81 -9.57
N PRO A 24 -1.32 -13.94 -8.95
CA PRO A 24 0.11 -13.79 -9.27
C PRO A 24 1.01 -14.85 -8.60
N TRP A 25 0.45 -15.69 -7.72
CA TRP A 25 1.20 -16.48 -6.74
C TRP A 25 2.08 -17.56 -7.36
N GLY A 26 1.63 -18.18 -8.47
CA GLY A 26 2.41 -19.18 -9.19
C GLY A 26 3.70 -18.61 -9.78
N MET A 27 3.63 -17.41 -10.36
CA MET A 27 4.80 -16.67 -10.86
C MET A 27 5.77 -16.33 -9.72
N TYR A 28 5.26 -15.83 -8.60
CA TYR A 28 6.08 -15.48 -7.44
C TYR A 28 6.80 -16.68 -6.84
N ARG A 29 6.11 -17.84 -6.77
CA ARG A 29 6.72 -19.08 -6.30
C ARG A 29 7.83 -19.54 -7.23
N ALA A 30 7.59 -19.51 -8.55
CA ALA A 30 8.60 -19.91 -9.54
C ALA A 30 9.87 -19.03 -9.44
N LEU A 31 9.71 -17.72 -9.23
CA LEU A 31 10.84 -16.80 -8.98
C LEU A 31 11.61 -17.22 -7.72
N ARG A 32 10.92 -17.39 -6.57
CA ARG A 32 11.59 -17.79 -5.31
C ARG A 32 12.38 -19.09 -5.42
N ASP A 33 11.84 -20.04 -6.17
CA ASP A 33 12.41 -21.38 -6.23
C ASP A 33 13.54 -21.51 -7.24
N HIS A 34 13.44 -20.81 -8.38
CA HIS A 34 14.32 -21.06 -9.51
C HIS A 34 15.16 -19.85 -9.95
N ASP A 35 14.69 -18.61 -9.69
CA ASP A 35 15.40 -17.40 -10.11
C ASP A 35 15.11 -16.23 -9.13
N PRO A 36 15.65 -16.31 -7.90
CA PRO A 36 15.27 -15.41 -6.81
C PRO A 36 15.68 -13.95 -7.01
N VAL A 37 16.61 -13.68 -7.91
CA VAL A 37 17.03 -12.34 -8.35
C VAL A 37 16.96 -12.32 -9.88
N HIS A 38 15.74 -12.15 -10.36
CA HIS A 38 15.40 -12.24 -11.78
C HIS A 38 15.79 -10.97 -12.53
N HIS A 39 16.51 -11.10 -13.64
CA HIS A 39 16.89 -10.01 -14.51
C HIS A 39 15.85 -9.82 -15.62
N VAL A 40 15.24 -8.65 -15.68
CA VAL A 40 14.25 -8.28 -16.69
C VAL A 40 14.87 -7.29 -17.68
N VAL A 41 14.85 -7.63 -18.95
CA VAL A 41 15.25 -6.75 -20.05
C VAL A 41 14.03 -6.46 -20.90
N PRO A 42 13.46 -5.23 -20.84
CA PRO A 42 12.31 -4.85 -21.67
C PRO A 42 12.67 -4.83 -23.14
N ASP A 43 11.80 -5.42 -23.98
CA ASP A 43 12.05 -5.52 -25.43
C ASP A 43 12.13 -4.16 -26.13
N ASP A 44 11.34 -3.18 -25.67
CA ASP A 44 11.24 -1.83 -26.21
C ASP A 44 12.34 -0.88 -25.70
N LYS A 45 12.93 -1.17 -24.54
CA LYS A 45 13.95 -0.36 -23.87
C LYS A 45 14.97 -1.23 -23.16
N PRO A 46 15.85 -1.93 -23.87
CA PRO A 46 16.81 -2.88 -23.26
C PRO A 46 17.79 -2.24 -22.27
N ASP A 47 18.07 -0.95 -22.38
CA ASP A 47 18.91 -0.15 -21.48
C ASP A 47 18.21 0.23 -20.16
N HIS A 48 16.87 0.07 -20.11
CA HIS A 48 16.05 0.23 -18.89
C HIS A 48 15.83 -1.12 -18.19
N ASP A 49 16.76 -2.04 -18.27
CA ASP A 49 16.72 -3.31 -17.59
C ASP A 49 16.71 -3.14 -16.07
N TYR A 50 16.07 -4.07 -15.38
CA TYR A 50 15.94 -4.05 -13.93
C TYR A 50 15.92 -5.46 -13.33
N TYR A 51 16.09 -5.54 -12.02
CA TYR A 51 16.11 -6.80 -11.30
C TYR A 51 14.88 -6.91 -10.37
N VAL A 52 14.45 -8.15 -10.10
CA VAL A 52 13.33 -8.45 -9.21
C VAL A 52 13.79 -9.43 -8.14
N MET A 53 13.85 -8.99 -6.90
CA MET A 53 14.13 -9.84 -5.75
C MET A 53 12.82 -10.44 -5.24
N SER A 54 12.79 -11.74 -4.96
CA SER A 54 11.56 -12.47 -4.64
C SER A 54 11.55 -13.18 -3.28
N ARG A 55 12.71 -13.47 -2.67
CA ARG A 55 12.84 -14.17 -1.37
C ARG A 55 12.75 -13.22 -0.19
N HIS A 56 12.16 -13.68 0.90
CA HIS A 56 11.96 -12.87 2.12
C HIS A 56 13.28 -12.36 2.70
N ALA A 57 14.26 -13.23 2.91
CA ALA A 57 15.52 -12.87 3.56
C ALA A 57 16.28 -11.77 2.80
N ASP A 58 16.32 -11.87 1.47
CA ASP A 58 17.01 -10.94 0.59
C ASP A 58 16.33 -9.57 0.62
N ILE A 59 15.00 -9.55 0.49
CA ILE A 59 14.21 -8.31 0.53
C ILE A 59 14.25 -7.66 1.91
N PHE A 60 14.22 -8.46 2.98
CA PHE A 60 14.34 -7.95 4.35
C PHE A 60 15.70 -7.28 4.60
N ALA A 61 16.77 -7.86 4.08
CA ALA A 61 18.10 -7.27 4.16
C ALA A 61 18.18 -5.98 3.33
N ALA A 62 17.73 -6.00 2.08
CA ALA A 62 17.73 -4.84 1.18
C ALA A 62 16.88 -3.66 1.72
N ALA A 63 15.71 -3.92 2.29
CA ALA A 63 14.85 -2.89 2.87
C ALA A 63 15.49 -2.15 4.07
N ARG A 64 16.51 -2.72 4.70
CA ARG A 64 17.24 -2.14 5.84
C ARG A 64 18.54 -1.45 5.47
N ASP A 65 19.03 -1.70 4.27
CA ASP A 65 20.30 -1.16 3.76
C ASP A 65 20.01 -0.04 2.74
N HIS A 66 19.65 1.14 3.23
CA HIS A 66 19.39 2.31 2.40
C HIS A 66 20.64 2.88 1.75
N GLU A 67 21.84 2.56 2.26
CA GLU A 67 23.09 2.99 1.66
C GLU A 67 23.35 2.26 0.33
N THR A 68 22.98 0.97 0.24
CA THR A 68 23.10 0.18 -0.99
C THR A 68 21.85 0.28 -1.88
N TYR A 69 20.66 0.35 -1.26
CA TYR A 69 19.37 0.32 -1.96
C TYR A 69 18.62 1.64 -1.77
N SER A 70 19.02 2.65 -2.55
CA SER A 70 18.50 4.02 -2.46
C SER A 70 17.06 4.14 -2.98
N SER A 71 16.27 4.97 -2.31
CA SER A 71 14.93 5.38 -2.77
C SER A 71 14.94 6.67 -3.60
N ALA A 72 16.07 7.38 -3.66
CA ALA A 72 16.14 8.74 -4.16
C ALA A 72 15.89 8.89 -5.68
N GLN A 73 15.81 7.77 -6.41
CA GLN A 73 15.54 7.79 -7.86
C GLN A 73 14.14 7.35 -8.24
N GLY A 74 13.25 7.19 -7.24
CA GLY A 74 11.88 6.72 -7.45
C GLY A 74 11.61 5.30 -6.95
N LEU A 75 10.37 4.85 -7.09
CA LEU A 75 9.85 3.62 -6.49
C LEU A 75 9.32 2.60 -7.51
N THR A 76 9.39 2.92 -8.81
CA THR A 76 8.92 2.06 -9.90
C THR A 76 10.08 1.50 -10.71
N VAL A 77 9.80 0.76 -11.77
CA VAL A 77 10.81 0.29 -12.75
C VAL A 77 11.34 1.41 -13.64
N ASN A 78 10.68 2.57 -13.65
CA ASN A 78 11.03 3.65 -14.56
C ASN A 78 12.29 4.37 -14.12
N TYR A 79 13.22 4.58 -15.05
CA TYR A 79 14.36 5.47 -14.88
C TYR A 79 13.91 6.92 -15.08
N GLY A 80 14.50 7.85 -14.33
CA GLY A 80 14.11 9.27 -14.37
C GLY A 80 12.69 9.54 -13.85
N GLU A 81 12.16 8.69 -12.95
CA GLU A 81 10.80 8.80 -12.44
C GLU A 81 10.47 10.18 -11.85
N LEU A 82 11.38 10.76 -11.07
CA LEU A 82 11.18 12.08 -10.46
C LEU A 82 11.07 13.21 -11.49
N ASP A 83 11.85 13.15 -12.57
CA ASP A 83 11.76 14.11 -13.69
C ASP A 83 10.42 13.96 -14.43
N LEU A 84 10.01 12.70 -14.67
CA LEU A 84 8.75 12.39 -15.35
C LEU A 84 7.51 12.92 -14.60
N ILE A 85 7.54 12.92 -13.27
CA ILE A 85 6.45 13.41 -12.43
C ILE A 85 6.64 14.87 -11.98
N GLY A 86 7.73 15.53 -12.40
CA GLY A 86 8.00 16.95 -12.07
C GLY A 86 8.38 17.20 -10.60
N LEU A 87 8.92 16.20 -9.90
CA LEU A 87 9.26 16.28 -8.47
C LEU A 87 10.77 16.15 -8.19
N ALA A 88 11.63 16.30 -9.21
CA ALA A 88 13.07 16.16 -9.06
C ALA A 88 13.67 17.16 -8.04
N ASP A 89 13.22 18.41 -8.07
CA ASP A 89 13.70 19.47 -7.18
C ASP A 89 13.13 19.38 -5.76
N ASN A 90 12.01 18.69 -5.59
CA ASN A 90 11.33 18.55 -4.28
C ASN A 90 10.70 17.17 -4.12
N PRO A 91 11.53 16.12 -4.03
CA PRO A 91 11.04 14.75 -3.98
C PRO A 91 10.25 14.49 -2.68
N PRO A 92 9.15 13.72 -2.75
CA PRO A 92 8.41 13.33 -1.56
C PRO A 92 9.27 12.48 -0.62
N MET A 93 8.96 12.49 0.67
CA MET A 93 9.72 11.77 1.71
C MET A 93 10.00 10.30 1.35
N VAL A 94 9.07 9.62 0.70
CA VAL A 94 9.20 8.21 0.31
C VAL A 94 10.25 7.98 -0.79
N MET A 95 10.67 9.06 -1.48
CA MET A 95 11.71 9.09 -2.51
C MET A 95 12.94 9.89 -2.05
N GLN A 96 13.23 9.87 -0.77
CA GLN A 96 14.42 10.47 -0.16
C GLN A 96 15.16 9.43 0.64
N ASP A 97 16.48 9.60 0.78
CA ASP A 97 17.31 8.77 1.66
C ASP A 97 17.69 9.53 2.94
N PRO A 98 18.06 8.82 4.04
CA PRO A 98 18.73 9.45 5.16
C PRO A 98 20.00 10.22 4.74
N PRO A 99 20.31 11.38 5.35
CA PRO A 99 19.68 11.94 6.56
C PRO A 99 18.41 12.77 6.30
N VAL A 100 18.21 13.31 5.09
CA VAL A 100 17.07 14.21 4.74
C VAL A 100 15.73 13.53 5.03
N HIS A 101 15.54 12.30 4.57
CA HIS A 101 14.39 11.48 4.91
C HIS A 101 14.14 11.42 6.41
N THR A 102 15.19 11.15 7.21
CA THR A 102 15.06 10.95 8.66
C THR A 102 14.62 12.23 9.38
N GLU A 103 15.13 13.39 8.95
CA GLU A 103 14.77 14.69 9.50
C GLU A 103 13.29 14.99 9.27
N PHE A 104 12.81 14.88 8.05
CA PHE A 104 11.39 15.12 7.73
C PHE A 104 10.49 14.07 8.38
N ARG A 105 10.87 12.78 8.33
CA ARG A 105 10.12 11.70 8.98
C ARG A 105 9.91 11.94 10.47
N ARG A 106 10.90 12.46 11.17
CA ARG A 106 10.80 12.79 12.61
C ARG A 106 9.70 13.80 12.89
N LEU A 107 9.48 14.76 11.99
CA LEU A 107 8.44 15.77 12.13
C LEU A 107 7.05 15.17 11.95
N VAL A 108 6.83 14.45 10.84
CA VAL A 108 5.52 13.86 10.51
C VAL A 108 5.13 12.73 11.47
N SER A 109 6.10 11.99 12.03
CA SER A 109 5.82 10.89 12.97
C SER A 109 5.10 11.33 14.25
N ARG A 110 5.15 12.62 14.58
CA ARG A 110 4.43 13.18 15.74
C ARG A 110 2.90 13.06 15.57
N GLY A 111 2.40 13.08 14.34
CA GLY A 111 0.99 12.89 14.00
C GLY A 111 0.50 11.44 14.03
N PHE A 112 1.41 10.45 14.20
CA PHE A 112 1.09 9.01 14.11
C PHE A 112 1.45 8.24 15.37
N THR A 113 1.42 8.90 16.52
CA THR A 113 1.67 8.26 17.81
C THR A 113 0.53 7.31 18.18
N PRO A 114 0.75 6.30 19.04
CA PRO A 114 -0.32 5.42 19.53
C PRO A 114 -1.53 6.18 20.07
N ARG A 115 -1.31 7.28 20.80
CA ARG A 115 -2.38 8.13 21.32
C ARG A 115 -3.26 8.72 20.22
N GLN A 116 -2.67 9.20 19.12
CA GLN A 116 -3.44 9.78 18.00
C GLN A 116 -4.18 8.70 17.22
N VAL A 117 -3.59 7.51 17.08
CA VAL A 117 -4.28 6.35 16.47
C VAL A 117 -5.48 5.94 17.32
N GLU A 118 -5.33 5.85 18.64
CA GLU A 118 -6.42 5.52 19.56
C GLU A 118 -7.52 6.60 19.57
N ALA A 119 -7.15 7.87 19.43
CA ALA A 119 -8.11 8.97 19.46
C ALA A 119 -9.10 8.95 18.27
N VAL A 120 -8.69 8.43 17.12
CA VAL A 120 -9.57 8.34 15.94
C VAL A 120 -10.40 7.06 15.90
N GLU A 121 -10.05 6.02 16.66
CA GLU A 121 -10.74 4.72 16.66
C GLU A 121 -12.25 4.82 16.91
N PRO A 122 -12.77 5.62 17.87
CA PRO A 122 -14.21 5.70 18.08
C PRO A 122 -14.98 6.16 16.84
N LYS A 123 -14.46 7.15 16.09
CA LYS A 123 -15.06 7.62 14.83
C LYS A 123 -15.01 6.55 13.74
N VAL A 124 -13.88 5.83 13.64
CA VAL A 124 -13.70 4.71 12.70
C VAL A 124 -14.72 3.62 13.00
N ARG A 125 -14.94 3.32 14.26
CA ARG A 125 -15.91 2.29 14.72
C ARG A 125 -17.35 2.69 14.41
N GLU A 126 -17.74 3.91 14.75
CA GLU A 126 -19.08 4.44 14.45
C GLU A 126 -19.36 4.38 12.95
N TYR A 127 -18.42 4.84 12.15
CA TYR A 127 -18.53 4.82 10.69
C TYR A 127 -18.65 3.38 10.15
N ALA A 128 -17.82 2.45 10.64
CA ALA A 128 -17.85 1.06 10.22
C ALA A 128 -19.19 0.39 10.59
N ILE A 129 -19.73 0.65 11.79
CA ILE A 129 -21.02 0.15 12.23
C ILE A 129 -22.14 0.60 11.29
N GLU A 130 -22.21 1.91 11.02
CA GLU A 130 -23.25 2.48 10.14
C GLU A 130 -23.23 1.80 8.76
N ARG A 131 -22.04 1.66 8.17
CA ARG A 131 -21.87 1.07 6.84
C ARG A 131 -22.20 -0.42 6.81
N VAL A 132 -21.74 -1.18 7.80
CA VAL A 132 -22.03 -2.61 7.92
C VAL A 132 -23.54 -2.86 8.13
N GLU A 133 -24.21 -2.05 8.95
CA GLU A 133 -25.66 -2.17 9.13
C GLU A 133 -26.42 -1.87 7.83
N ARG A 134 -25.99 -0.92 7.04
CA ARG A 134 -26.59 -0.64 5.72
C ARG A 134 -26.39 -1.81 4.77
N ILE A 135 -25.17 -2.39 4.68
CA ILE A 135 -24.89 -3.58 3.86
C ILE A 135 -25.78 -4.74 4.31
N ARG A 136 -25.92 -4.95 5.63
CA ARG A 136 -26.77 -5.99 6.21
C ARG A 136 -28.24 -5.81 5.84
N ALA A 137 -28.75 -4.59 5.94
CA ALA A 137 -30.12 -4.26 5.61
C ALA A 137 -30.44 -4.48 4.13
N ASN A 138 -29.49 -4.17 3.25
CA ASN A 138 -29.59 -4.35 1.79
C ASN A 138 -29.41 -5.83 1.35
N GLY A 139 -28.93 -6.70 2.25
CA GLY A 139 -28.63 -8.09 1.92
C GLY A 139 -27.33 -8.29 1.17
N GLY A 140 -26.48 -7.25 1.06
CA GLY A 140 -25.21 -7.25 0.37
C GLY A 140 -25.01 -5.99 -0.47
N GLY A 141 -24.12 -6.08 -1.48
CA GLY A 141 -23.76 -4.99 -2.37
C GLY A 141 -22.28 -5.06 -2.74
N ASP A 142 -21.71 -3.95 -3.19
CA ASP A 142 -20.25 -3.82 -3.38
C ASP A 142 -19.62 -3.34 -2.07
N ILE A 143 -18.98 -4.25 -1.34
CA ILE A 143 -18.40 -3.93 -0.03
C ILE A 143 -17.23 -2.96 -0.13
N VAL A 144 -16.55 -2.87 -1.28
CA VAL A 144 -15.49 -1.89 -1.51
C VAL A 144 -16.09 -0.48 -1.57
N ALA A 145 -17.09 -0.28 -2.39
CA ALA A 145 -17.75 1.02 -2.53
C ALA A 145 -18.47 1.44 -1.23
N GLU A 146 -19.11 0.48 -0.55
CA GLU A 146 -19.90 0.77 0.65
C GLU A 146 -19.08 1.03 1.92
N LEU A 147 -17.92 0.36 2.07
CA LEU A 147 -17.15 0.40 3.32
C LEU A 147 -15.65 0.59 3.11
N PHE A 148 -15.00 -0.23 2.28
CA PHE A 148 -13.55 -0.35 2.32
C PHE A 148 -12.79 0.80 1.64
N LYS A 149 -13.41 1.49 0.70
CA LYS A 149 -12.87 2.68 0.04
C LYS A 149 -13.11 3.95 0.87
N PRO A 150 -14.34 4.25 1.35
CA PRO A 150 -14.59 5.48 2.11
C PRO A 150 -14.00 5.49 3.53
N LEU A 151 -13.79 4.33 4.15
CA LEU A 151 -13.23 4.25 5.49
C LEU A 151 -11.80 4.82 5.58
N PRO A 152 -10.81 4.36 4.79
CA PRO A 152 -9.47 4.93 4.82
C PRO A 152 -9.43 6.39 4.37
N SER A 153 -10.29 6.82 3.45
CA SER A 153 -10.40 8.23 3.05
C SER A 153 -10.76 9.11 4.24
N MET A 154 -11.73 8.70 5.05
CA MET A 154 -12.10 9.39 6.28
C MET A 154 -10.90 9.48 7.25
N VAL A 155 -10.11 8.42 7.40
CA VAL A 155 -8.96 8.38 8.31
C VAL A 155 -7.83 9.30 7.81
N VAL A 156 -7.51 9.26 6.52
CA VAL A 156 -6.49 10.14 5.92
C VAL A 156 -6.89 11.60 6.04
N ALA A 157 -8.14 11.94 5.72
CA ALA A 157 -8.66 13.29 5.86
C ALA A 157 -8.58 13.81 7.30
N HIS A 158 -8.86 12.95 8.30
CA HIS A 158 -8.71 13.30 9.71
C HIS A 158 -7.25 13.67 10.06
N TYR A 159 -6.27 12.83 9.67
CA TYR A 159 -4.86 13.10 9.93
C TYR A 159 -4.33 14.35 9.24
N LEU A 160 -4.88 14.71 8.08
CA LEU A 160 -4.51 15.91 7.33
C LEU A 160 -5.22 17.16 7.81
N GLY A 161 -6.18 17.07 8.75
CA GLY A 161 -6.91 18.20 9.29
C GLY A 161 -8.01 18.73 8.35
N VAL A 162 -8.54 17.87 7.45
CA VAL A 162 -9.66 18.23 6.57
C VAL A 162 -10.95 18.29 7.39
N PRO A 163 -11.63 19.45 7.46
CA PRO A 163 -12.91 19.60 8.15
C PRO A 163 -13.98 18.67 7.60
N GLU A 164 -14.92 18.28 8.45
CA GLU A 164 -16.00 17.35 8.09
C GLU A 164 -16.87 17.86 6.93
N GLY A 165 -17.09 19.18 6.85
CA GLY A 165 -17.85 19.79 5.75
C GLY A 165 -17.14 19.79 4.39
N ASP A 166 -15.83 19.50 4.33
CA ASP A 166 -15.06 19.42 3.10
C ASP A 166 -14.74 17.95 2.68
N ARG A 167 -15.32 16.97 3.37
CA ARG A 167 -15.07 15.53 3.11
C ARG A 167 -15.41 15.12 1.69
N ASP A 168 -16.54 15.55 1.16
CA ASP A 168 -16.96 15.20 -0.20
C ASP A 168 -15.95 15.69 -1.25
N LYS A 169 -15.35 16.87 -1.04
CA LYS A 169 -14.27 17.37 -1.92
C LYS A 169 -13.03 16.49 -1.82
N PHE A 170 -12.63 16.15 -0.58
CA PHE A 170 -11.48 15.30 -0.34
C PHE A 170 -11.66 13.91 -0.95
N ASP A 171 -12.83 13.31 -0.81
CA ASP A 171 -13.17 12.03 -1.43
C ASP A 171 -13.13 12.13 -2.96
N GLY A 172 -13.60 13.24 -3.56
CA GLY A 172 -13.52 13.49 -5.00
C GLY A 172 -12.06 13.54 -5.52
N TRP A 173 -11.16 14.24 -4.82
CA TRP A 173 -9.74 14.27 -5.18
C TRP A 173 -9.08 12.91 -4.99
N THR A 174 -9.40 12.21 -3.91
CA THR A 174 -8.93 10.84 -3.66
C THR A 174 -9.34 9.91 -4.80
N ASP A 175 -10.58 10.01 -5.25
CA ASP A 175 -11.11 9.20 -6.35
C ASP A 175 -10.38 9.47 -7.67
N ALA A 176 -10.10 10.74 -7.98
CA ALA A 176 -9.36 11.13 -9.18
C ALA A 176 -7.90 10.61 -9.15
N ILE A 177 -7.21 10.77 -8.00
CA ILE A 177 -5.84 10.29 -7.80
C ILE A 177 -5.77 8.76 -7.91
N VAL A 178 -6.73 8.08 -7.28
CA VAL A 178 -6.84 6.62 -7.31
C VAL A 178 -7.14 6.12 -8.74
N ALA A 179 -8.03 6.78 -9.47
CA ALA A 179 -8.31 6.47 -10.86
C ALA A 179 -7.07 6.65 -11.74
N ALA A 180 -6.32 7.73 -11.54
CA ALA A 180 -5.08 7.98 -12.26
C ALA A 180 -4.03 6.87 -12.04
N ASN A 181 -3.87 6.38 -10.81
CA ASN A 181 -2.95 5.28 -10.47
C ASN A 181 -3.35 3.94 -11.12
N THR A 182 -4.58 3.82 -11.61
CA THR A 182 -5.11 2.61 -12.24
C THR A 182 -5.24 2.72 -13.75
N ALA A 183 -5.00 3.91 -14.31
CA ALA A 183 -5.12 4.16 -15.74
C ALA A 183 -4.06 3.34 -16.52
N GLU A 184 -4.50 2.78 -17.64
CA GLU A 184 -3.58 2.21 -18.62
C GLU A 184 -2.78 3.34 -19.26
N GLY A 185 -1.49 3.12 -19.50
CA GLY A 185 -0.61 4.14 -20.11
C GLY A 185 0.46 4.71 -19.17
N GLY A 186 0.58 4.14 -17.95
CA GLY A 186 1.61 4.52 -16.99
C GLY A 186 1.47 5.97 -16.50
N ILE A 187 2.60 6.63 -16.22
CA ILE A 187 2.62 8.00 -15.65
C ILE A 187 1.92 9.03 -16.57
N GLY A 188 2.05 8.90 -17.89
CA GLY A 188 1.40 9.80 -18.85
C GLY A 188 -0.13 9.72 -18.78
N GLY A 189 -0.67 8.49 -18.80
CA GLY A 189 -2.11 8.26 -18.62
C GLY A 189 -2.62 8.71 -17.26
N ALA A 190 -1.82 8.52 -16.21
CA ALA A 190 -2.17 8.97 -14.87
C ALA A 190 -2.31 10.51 -14.80
N LEU A 191 -1.37 11.26 -15.37
CA LEU A 191 -1.41 12.73 -15.37
C LEU A 191 -2.62 13.28 -16.15
N GLU A 192 -3.00 12.64 -17.24
CA GLU A 192 -4.18 13.02 -18.03
C GLU A 192 -5.48 12.80 -17.25
N HIS A 193 -5.56 11.75 -16.42
CA HIS A 193 -6.73 11.45 -15.58
C HIS A 193 -6.79 12.25 -14.28
N LEU A 194 -5.66 12.78 -13.79
CA LEU A 194 -5.65 13.66 -12.62
C LEU A 194 -6.39 15.00 -12.87
N GLY A 195 -6.36 15.51 -14.13
CA GLY A 195 -7.06 16.69 -14.52
C GLY A 195 -6.88 17.86 -13.56
N ASP A 196 -7.97 18.55 -13.24
CA ASP A 196 -7.98 19.69 -12.31
C ASP A 196 -7.89 19.27 -10.83
N ALA A 197 -8.15 18.00 -10.50
CA ALA A 197 -8.25 17.50 -9.12
C ALA A 197 -6.96 17.71 -8.32
N LEU A 198 -5.80 17.51 -8.94
CA LEU A 198 -4.50 17.75 -8.30
C LEU A 198 -4.31 19.23 -8.00
N GLY A 199 -4.63 20.11 -8.96
CA GLY A 199 -4.55 21.56 -8.79
C GLY A 199 -5.48 22.07 -7.69
N GLU A 200 -6.71 21.60 -7.65
CA GLU A 200 -7.68 21.94 -6.60
C GLU A 200 -7.22 21.47 -5.21
N MET A 201 -6.73 20.24 -5.11
CA MET A 201 -6.19 19.71 -3.86
C MET A 201 -4.98 20.51 -3.37
N MET A 202 -4.05 20.86 -4.26
CA MET A 202 -2.87 21.67 -3.92
C MET A 202 -3.29 23.08 -3.45
N ALA A 203 -4.24 23.73 -4.13
CA ALA A 203 -4.77 25.02 -3.72
C ALA A 203 -5.47 24.97 -2.34
N TYR A 204 -6.26 23.91 -2.11
CA TYR A 204 -6.92 23.71 -0.83
C TYR A 204 -5.93 23.55 0.32
N PHE A 205 -4.93 22.68 0.17
CA PHE A 205 -3.93 22.47 1.23
C PHE A 205 -3.00 23.65 1.41
N THR A 206 -2.72 24.44 0.37
CA THR A 206 -2.03 25.74 0.51
C THR A 206 -2.83 26.68 1.40
N ALA A 207 -4.13 26.81 1.16
CA ALA A 207 -5.02 27.62 2.00
C ALA A 207 -5.12 27.07 3.44
N LEU A 208 -5.13 25.73 3.61
CA LEU A 208 -5.13 25.10 4.93
C LEU A 208 -3.81 25.36 5.69
N ILE A 209 -2.66 25.32 5.04
CA ILE A 209 -1.35 25.67 5.63
C ILE A 209 -1.40 27.10 6.15
N GLU A 210 -1.88 28.06 5.34
CA GLU A 210 -2.02 29.45 5.77
C GLU A 210 -2.95 29.60 7.00
N LYS A 211 -4.09 28.91 6.98
CA LYS A 211 -5.01 28.91 8.13
C LYS A 211 -4.33 28.35 9.39
N ARG A 212 -3.58 27.24 9.29
CA ARG A 212 -2.94 26.58 10.42
C ARG A 212 -1.78 27.38 11.04
N ARG A 213 -1.26 28.37 10.35
CA ARG A 213 -0.29 29.33 10.93
C ARG A 213 -0.92 30.19 12.03
N PHE A 214 -2.23 30.48 11.90
CA PHE A 214 -2.96 31.37 12.84
C PHE A 214 -3.89 30.59 13.78
N ASP A 215 -4.41 29.46 13.31
CA ASP A 215 -5.40 28.65 14.02
C ASP A 215 -4.98 27.16 13.94
N PRO A 216 -3.98 26.75 14.75
CA PRO A 216 -3.49 25.38 14.76
C PRO A 216 -4.49 24.42 15.40
N GLU A 217 -4.59 23.22 14.83
CA GLU A 217 -5.36 22.10 15.37
C GLU A 217 -4.46 20.89 15.63
N ASP A 218 -5.00 19.78 16.15
CA ASP A 218 -4.25 18.53 16.36
C ASP A 218 -4.25 17.69 15.08
N ASP A 219 -3.59 18.20 14.03
CA ASP A 219 -3.43 17.55 12.74
C ASP A 219 -1.98 17.65 12.24
N THR A 220 -1.65 16.84 11.22
CA THR A 220 -0.28 16.75 10.70
C THR A 220 0.16 18.05 10.02
N VAL A 221 -0.73 18.77 9.35
CA VAL A 221 -0.41 20.07 8.72
C VAL A 221 -0.03 21.07 9.81
N SER A 222 -0.80 21.17 10.88
CA SER A 222 -0.50 22.01 12.05
C SER A 222 0.83 21.66 12.70
N HIS A 223 1.13 20.37 12.85
CA HIS A 223 2.40 19.91 13.44
C HIS A 223 3.61 20.29 12.57
N LEU A 224 3.50 20.22 11.24
CA LEU A 224 4.56 20.63 10.32
C LEU A 224 4.77 22.14 10.35
N VAL A 225 3.68 22.92 10.29
CA VAL A 225 3.71 24.39 10.39
C VAL A 225 4.32 24.81 11.71
N ALA A 226 3.91 24.23 12.83
CA ALA A 226 4.47 24.52 14.15
C ALA A 226 5.96 24.14 14.29
N ALA A 227 6.43 23.18 13.49
CA ALA A 227 7.86 22.84 13.40
C ALA A 227 8.67 23.78 12.50
N GLY A 228 8.03 24.80 11.90
CA GLY A 228 8.65 25.78 11.03
C GLY A 228 8.72 25.41 9.55
N VAL A 229 8.16 24.26 9.15
CA VAL A 229 8.08 23.87 7.74
C VAL A 229 7.02 24.72 7.04
N GLY A 230 7.39 25.33 5.92
CA GLY A 230 6.49 26.22 5.19
C GLY A 230 6.22 27.55 5.94
N ALA A 231 7.19 28.07 6.69
CA ALA A 231 7.12 29.40 7.28
C ALA A 231 6.92 30.48 6.21
N ASP A 232 6.63 31.72 6.63
CA ASP A 232 6.41 32.82 5.67
C ASP A 232 7.63 32.99 4.75
N GLY A 233 7.40 32.92 3.43
CA GLY A 233 8.43 32.94 2.40
C GLY A 233 9.16 31.59 2.16
N ASP A 234 8.88 30.54 2.92
CA ASP A 234 9.46 29.21 2.73
C ASP A 234 8.65 28.37 1.72
N ILE A 235 8.84 28.66 0.43
CA ILE A 235 8.15 27.96 -0.66
C ILE A 235 8.51 26.47 -0.66
N ALA A 236 9.77 26.11 -0.42
CA ALA A 236 10.22 24.73 -0.42
C ALA A 236 9.54 23.92 0.71
N GLY A 237 9.38 24.50 1.90
CA GLY A 237 8.63 23.89 2.99
C GLY A 237 7.14 23.72 2.66
N VAL A 238 6.50 24.68 2.02
CA VAL A 238 5.11 24.52 1.56
C VAL A 238 5.02 23.35 0.57
N LEU A 239 5.90 23.28 -0.42
CA LEU A 239 5.93 22.16 -1.38
C LEU A 239 6.17 20.83 -0.71
N SER A 240 7.00 20.78 0.35
CA SER A 240 7.23 19.57 1.14
C SER A 240 5.98 19.10 1.88
N ILE A 241 5.17 20.02 2.44
CA ILE A 241 3.87 19.69 3.05
C ILE A 241 2.91 19.17 1.99
N LEU A 242 2.83 19.80 0.83
CA LEU A 242 1.96 19.38 -0.28
C LEU A 242 2.34 17.99 -0.81
N ALA A 243 3.64 17.73 -0.99
CA ALA A 243 4.14 16.41 -1.40
C ALA A 243 3.83 15.33 -0.34
N PHE A 244 3.91 15.66 0.95
CA PHE A 244 3.50 14.77 2.02
C PHE A 244 1.99 14.51 2.00
N THR A 245 1.16 15.54 1.80
CA THR A 245 -0.30 15.41 1.68
C THR A 245 -0.67 14.48 0.52
N PHE A 246 -0.06 14.67 -0.65
CA PHE A 246 -0.24 13.78 -1.80
C PHE A 246 0.17 12.35 -1.47
N THR A 247 1.30 12.16 -0.79
CA THR A 247 1.76 10.83 -0.34
C THR A 247 0.76 10.17 0.61
N MET A 248 0.14 10.93 1.51
CA MET A 248 -0.89 10.42 2.43
C MET A 248 -2.14 9.97 1.68
N VAL A 249 -2.59 10.76 0.69
CA VAL A 249 -3.77 10.41 -0.13
C VAL A 249 -3.50 9.14 -0.95
N THR A 250 -2.37 9.06 -1.65
CA THR A 250 -2.03 7.90 -2.49
C THR A 250 -1.72 6.65 -1.68
N GLY A 251 -0.97 6.79 -0.59
CA GLY A 251 -0.50 5.66 0.22
C GLY A 251 -1.51 5.12 1.22
N GLY A 252 -2.42 5.96 1.73
CA GLY A 252 -3.33 5.60 2.80
C GLY A 252 -4.63 4.93 2.35
N ASN A 253 -5.14 5.28 1.17
CA ASN A 253 -6.44 4.83 0.70
C ASN A 253 -6.40 3.45 0.03
N ASP A 254 -5.66 3.33 -1.05
CA ASP A 254 -5.62 2.12 -1.89
C ASP A 254 -5.14 0.88 -1.16
N THR A 255 -4.15 1.06 -0.28
CA THR A 255 -3.52 -0.04 0.42
C THR A 255 -4.46 -0.66 1.46
N THR A 256 -5.18 0.15 2.22
CA THR A 256 -6.16 -0.34 3.19
C THR A 256 -7.38 -0.97 2.51
N THR A 257 -7.86 -0.36 1.40
CA THR A 257 -8.89 -0.95 0.54
C THR A 257 -8.45 -2.32 0.02
N GLY A 258 -7.22 -2.44 -0.46
CA GLY A 258 -6.65 -3.70 -0.95
C GLY A 258 -6.55 -4.78 0.12
N MET A 259 -6.13 -4.40 1.33
CA MET A 259 -6.07 -5.30 2.48
C MET A 259 -7.46 -5.80 2.87
N LEU A 260 -8.44 -4.91 3.05
CA LEU A 260 -9.78 -5.28 3.49
C LEU A 260 -10.53 -6.10 2.43
N GLY A 261 -10.45 -5.68 1.15
CA GLY A 261 -11.04 -6.44 0.05
C GLY A 261 -10.44 -7.83 -0.11
N GLY A 262 -9.12 -7.94 -0.01
CA GLY A 262 -8.44 -9.25 -0.01
C GLY A 262 -8.77 -10.10 1.22
N SER A 263 -9.00 -9.47 2.39
CA SER A 263 -9.36 -10.20 3.62
C SER A 263 -10.73 -10.86 3.52
N VAL A 264 -11.75 -10.18 2.97
CA VAL A 264 -13.08 -10.79 2.80
C VAL A 264 -13.07 -11.88 1.74
N GLN A 265 -12.24 -11.76 0.69
CA GLN A 265 -12.02 -12.83 -0.25
C GLN A 265 -11.40 -14.06 0.43
N LEU A 266 -10.34 -13.90 1.22
CA LEU A 266 -9.71 -14.97 1.99
C LEU A 266 -10.68 -15.63 2.98
N LEU A 267 -11.50 -14.84 3.67
CA LEU A 267 -12.52 -15.34 4.61
C LEU A 267 -13.68 -16.05 3.90
N HIS A 268 -13.98 -15.69 2.64
CA HIS A 268 -14.92 -16.43 1.81
C HIS A 268 -14.34 -17.80 1.41
N GLN A 269 -13.08 -17.84 0.98
CA GLN A 269 -12.37 -19.07 0.60
C GLN A 269 -12.13 -20.02 1.78
N ARG A 270 -12.05 -19.47 3.01
CA ARG A 270 -11.78 -20.22 4.24
C ARG A 270 -12.89 -19.99 5.29
N PRO A 271 -14.09 -20.57 5.10
CA PRO A 271 -15.21 -20.42 6.01
C PRO A 271 -14.91 -20.98 7.42
N ASP A 272 -14.01 -21.95 7.54
CA ASP A 272 -13.48 -22.44 8.82
C ASP A 272 -12.77 -21.35 9.61
N GLN A 273 -11.90 -20.57 8.95
CA GLN A 273 -11.16 -19.46 9.55
C GLN A 273 -12.08 -18.27 9.86
N ARG A 274 -13.04 -17.99 8.98
CA ARG A 274 -14.08 -16.98 9.22
C ARG A 274 -14.90 -17.30 10.45
N LYS A 275 -15.37 -18.55 10.57
CA LYS A 275 -16.14 -19.00 11.73
C LYS A 275 -15.32 -18.88 13.02
N LEU A 276 -14.06 -19.22 13.00
CA LEU A 276 -13.17 -19.10 14.17
C LEU A 276 -13.08 -17.65 14.67
N LEU A 277 -12.98 -16.67 13.75
CA LEU A 277 -12.97 -15.25 14.12
C LEU A 277 -14.34 -14.74 14.57
N ALA A 278 -15.42 -15.20 13.96
CA ALA A 278 -16.77 -14.84 14.36
C ALA A 278 -17.13 -15.36 15.75
N ASP A 279 -16.70 -16.60 16.07
CA ASP A 279 -16.92 -17.22 17.40
C ASP A 279 -15.99 -16.62 18.48
N ASN A 280 -14.81 -16.11 18.10
CA ASN A 280 -13.81 -15.57 19.02
C ASN A 280 -13.17 -14.30 18.45
N ALA A 281 -13.82 -13.17 18.68
CA ALA A 281 -13.39 -11.86 18.23
C ALA A 281 -12.03 -11.41 18.81
N ASP A 282 -11.59 -12.00 19.93
CA ASP A 282 -10.29 -11.68 20.56
C ASP A 282 -9.10 -12.14 19.70
N LEU A 283 -9.32 -13.01 18.71
CA LEU A 283 -8.30 -13.39 17.74
C LEU A 283 -8.08 -12.34 16.64
N ILE A 284 -9.07 -11.46 16.39
CA ILE A 284 -8.99 -10.50 15.26
C ILE A 284 -7.77 -9.60 15.32
N PRO A 285 -7.39 -9.01 16.49
CA PRO A 285 -6.19 -8.16 16.56
C PRO A 285 -4.91 -8.84 16.07
N ASP A 286 -4.69 -10.10 16.44
CA ASP A 286 -3.51 -10.88 16.02
C ASP A 286 -3.63 -11.35 14.56
N ALA A 287 -4.84 -11.66 14.08
CA ALA A 287 -5.10 -12.09 12.72
C ALA A 287 -4.88 -10.97 11.68
N ILE A 288 -4.89 -9.70 12.07
CA ILE A 288 -4.65 -8.57 11.15
C ILE A 288 -3.29 -8.69 10.44
N ASP A 289 -2.24 -9.08 11.15
CA ASP A 289 -0.93 -9.23 10.53
C ASP A 289 -0.86 -10.42 9.55
N GLU A 290 -1.66 -11.46 9.75
CA GLU A 290 -1.80 -12.56 8.79
C GLU A 290 -2.55 -12.11 7.52
N PHE A 291 -3.63 -11.34 7.65
CA PHE A 291 -4.29 -10.75 6.50
C PHE A 291 -3.37 -9.79 5.74
N LEU A 292 -2.63 -8.93 6.44
CA LEU A 292 -1.63 -8.03 5.85
C LEU A 292 -0.54 -8.81 5.11
N ARG A 293 -0.08 -9.92 5.67
CA ARG A 293 0.92 -10.80 5.05
C ARG A 293 0.40 -11.37 3.73
N LEU A 294 -0.78 -11.97 3.74
CA LEU A 294 -1.33 -12.67 2.57
C LEU A 294 -1.84 -11.74 1.48
N THR A 295 -2.41 -10.60 1.85
CA THR A 295 -2.91 -9.62 0.87
C THR A 295 -1.79 -8.78 0.28
N SER A 296 -0.82 -8.36 1.10
CA SER A 296 0.32 -7.50 0.70
C SER A 296 -0.12 -6.44 -0.33
N PRO A 297 -0.97 -5.46 0.02
CA PRO A 297 -1.53 -4.53 -0.96
C PRO A 297 -0.46 -3.90 -1.85
N VAL A 298 0.60 -3.32 -1.26
CA VAL A 298 1.80 -2.95 -2.02
C VAL A 298 2.58 -4.23 -2.32
N GLN A 299 2.53 -4.65 -3.57
CA GLN A 299 3.17 -5.89 -4.00
C GLN A 299 4.68 -5.74 -4.18
N MET A 300 5.13 -4.57 -4.59
CA MET A 300 6.55 -4.28 -4.79
C MET A 300 6.81 -2.78 -4.79
N LEU A 301 8.04 -2.39 -4.45
CA LEU A 301 8.57 -1.04 -4.67
C LEU A 301 10.02 -1.13 -5.13
N GLY A 302 10.42 -0.17 -5.95
CA GLY A 302 11.76 -0.06 -6.51
C GLY A 302 12.78 0.55 -5.56
N ARG A 303 14.03 0.21 -5.81
CA ARG A 303 15.23 0.86 -5.31
C ARG A 303 16.22 1.01 -6.46
N THR A 304 17.20 1.87 -6.29
CA THR A 304 18.37 1.93 -7.18
C THR A 304 19.61 1.51 -6.40
N VAL A 305 20.39 0.57 -6.93
CA VAL A 305 21.62 0.17 -6.24
C VAL A 305 22.71 1.22 -6.45
N THR A 306 23.38 1.59 -5.38
CA THR A 306 24.41 2.65 -5.34
C THR A 306 25.84 2.11 -5.58
N ARG A 307 25.98 0.80 -5.67
CA ARG A 307 27.22 0.05 -5.92
C ARG A 307 26.88 -1.35 -6.41
N ASP A 308 27.81 -2.02 -7.05
CA ASP A 308 27.63 -3.44 -7.37
C ASP A 308 27.32 -4.25 -6.12
N VAL A 309 26.28 -5.07 -6.18
CA VAL A 309 25.87 -5.93 -5.08
C VAL A 309 25.52 -7.33 -5.58
N THR A 310 25.99 -8.35 -4.87
CA THR A 310 25.68 -9.76 -5.21
C THR A 310 24.68 -10.32 -4.21
N VAL A 311 23.56 -10.84 -4.73
CA VAL A 311 22.47 -11.49 -3.97
C VAL A 311 22.12 -12.80 -4.66
N ALA A 312 22.09 -13.89 -3.91
CA ALA A 312 21.76 -15.23 -4.44
C ALA A 312 22.49 -15.57 -5.75
N ASP A 313 23.82 -15.34 -5.77
CA ASP A 313 24.74 -15.59 -6.90
C ASP A 313 24.53 -14.69 -8.14
N THR A 314 23.62 -13.70 -8.07
CA THR A 314 23.41 -12.70 -9.12
C THR A 314 24.00 -11.35 -8.71
N THR A 315 24.87 -10.79 -9.54
CA THR A 315 25.40 -9.44 -9.33
C THR A 315 24.51 -8.42 -10.03
N ILE A 316 24.01 -7.47 -9.24
CA ILE A 316 23.23 -6.31 -9.70
C ILE A 316 24.24 -5.15 -9.83
N PRO A 317 24.47 -4.59 -11.02
CA PRO A 317 25.41 -3.49 -11.22
C PRO A 317 24.91 -2.18 -10.59
N GLU A 318 25.86 -1.31 -10.21
CA GLU A 318 25.58 0.05 -9.78
C GLU A 318 24.66 0.79 -10.76
N GLY A 319 23.73 1.58 -10.23
CA GLY A 319 22.77 2.37 -11.01
C GLY A 319 21.55 1.59 -11.49
N ARG A 320 21.52 0.26 -11.37
CA ARG A 320 20.37 -0.54 -11.81
C ARG A 320 19.21 -0.48 -10.82
N ARG A 321 17.99 -0.55 -11.37
CA ARG A 321 16.76 -0.64 -10.59
C ARG A 321 16.59 -2.06 -10.07
N VAL A 322 16.14 -2.19 -8.83
CA VAL A 322 15.78 -3.46 -8.21
C VAL A 322 14.40 -3.36 -7.56
N MET A 323 13.51 -4.27 -7.91
CA MET A 323 12.16 -4.36 -7.35
C MET A 323 12.16 -5.30 -6.16
N LEU A 324 11.75 -4.81 -5.01
CA LEU A 324 11.56 -5.60 -3.78
C LEU A 324 10.14 -6.17 -3.79
N LEU A 325 9.97 -7.44 -4.17
CA LEU A 325 8.68 -8.07 -4.41
C LEU A 325 8.06 -8.56 -3.07
N TYR A 326 7.47 -7.64 -2.30
CA TYR A 326 6.91 -7.88 -0.96
C TYR A 326 5.82 -8.96 -0.96
N GLY A 327 4.94 -8.96 -1.98
CA GLY A 327 3.88 -9.95 -2.12
C GLY A 327 4.40 -11.38 -2.27
N SER A 328 5.56 -11.55 -2.91
CA SER A 328 6.28 -12.83 -2.97
C SER A 328 6.90 -13.19 -1.62
N ALA A 329 7.66 -12.26 -1.04
CA ALA A 329 8.37 -12.45 0.22
C ALA A 329 7.45 -12.85 1.38
N ASN A 330 6.27 -12.25 1.46
CA ASN A 330 5.26 -12.56 2.48
C ASN A 330 4.62 -13.94 2.32
N ARG A 331 4.90 -14.65 1.25
CA ARG A 331 4.46 -16.03 0.97
C ARG A 331 5.64 -16.98 0.82
N ASP A 332 6.83 -16.59 1.30
CA ASP A 332 8.04 -17.42 1.22
C ASP A 332 7.99 -18.53 2.26
N GLU A 333 7.95 -19.75 1.79
CA GLU A 333 7.90 -20.98 2.59
C GLU A 333 9.14 -21.14 3.50
N ARG A 334 10.26 -20.53 3.11
CA ARG A 334 11.50 -20.48 3.90
C ARG A 334 11.36 -19.66 5.18
N GLN A 335 10.43 -18.70 5.18
CA GLN A 335 10.17 -17.81 6.30
C GLN A 335 8.95 -18.24 7.13
N TYR A 336 7.87 -18.69 6.47
CA TYR A 336 6.56 -18.88 7.10
C TYR A 336 6.08 -20.34 7.13
N GLY A 337 6.89 -21.30 6.62
CA GLY A 337 6.55 -22.73 6.58
C GLY A 337 5.85 -23.13 5.28
N ASP A 338 5.67 -24.45 5.11
CA ASP A 338 5.14 -25.03 3.86
C ASP A 338 3.73 -24.53 3.50
N ASP A 339 2.98 -24.09 4.49
CA ASP A 339 1.64 -23.51 4.38
C ASP A 339 1.62 -21.97 4.29
N ALA A 340 2.76 -21.37 3.93
CA ALA A 340 2.91 -19.91 3.81
C ALA A 340 1.88 -19.24 2.86
N GLY A 341 1.31 -20.00 1.93
CA GLY A 341 0.25 -19.54 1.02
C GLY A 341 -1.15 -19.55 1.63
N GLU A 342 -1.37 -20.25 2.73
CA GLU A 342 -2.66 -20.50 3.34
C GLU A 342 -2.99 -19.50 4.45
N LEU A 343 -4.29 -19.17 4.59
CA LEU A 343 -4.77 -18.37 5.70
C LEU A 343 -4.85 -19.21 6.98
N ASP A 344 -4.11 -18.78 8.00
CA ASP A 344 -4.23 -19.24 9.37
C ASP A 344 -4.37 -18.03 10.31
N VAL A 345 -5.56 -17.75 10.78
CA VAL A 345 -5.87 -16.60 11.64
C VAL A 345 -5.24 -16.69 13.04
N THR A 346 -4.65 -17.83 13.38
CA THR A 346 -3.90 -18.03 14.62
C THR A 346 -2.40 -17.88 14.43
N ARG A 347 -1.93 -17.80 13.19
CA ARG A 347 -0.53 -17.55 12.87
C ARG A 347 -0.15 -16.15 13.33
N LYS A 348 0.83 -16.00 14.17
CA LYS A 348 1.39 -14.71 14.60
C LYS A 348 2.64 -14.41 13.76
N PRO A 349 2.48 -13.98 12.50
CA PRO A 349 3.60 -13.84 11.59
C PRO A 349 4.55 -12.74 12.08
N ARG A 350 5.86 -13.00 11.99
CA ARG A 350 6.89 -12.02 12.33
C ARG A 350 7.57 -11.52 11.07
N ASN A 351 8.03 -10.27 11.13
CA ASN A 351 8.79 -9.64 10.04
C ASN A 351 8.03 -9.63 8.70
N ILE A 352 6.70 -9.39 8.73
CA ILE A 352 5.95 -9.20 7.49
C ILE A 352 6.51 -8.00 6.73
N LEU A 353 6.60 -8.10 5.42
CA LEU A 353 7.16 -7.05 4.55
C LEU A 353 6.10 -6.13 3.94
N THR A 354 4.85 -6.30 4.31
CA THR A 354 3.73 -5.46 3.86
C THR A 354 3.95 -3.97 4.14
N PHE A 355 4.62 -3.66 5.24
CA PHE A 355 4.96 -2.30 5.64
C PHE A 355 6.43 -1.95 5.38
N SER A 356 7.15 -2.76 4.59
CA SER A 356 8.61 -2.67 4.44
C SER A 356 9.34 -2.72 5.80
N HIS A 357 10.63 -2.43 5.80
CA HIS A 357 11.47 -2.34 7.01
C HIS A 357 12.49 -1.21 6.89
N GLY A 358 13.26 -0.96 7.96
CA GLY A 358 14.31 0.06 7.97
C GLY A 358 13.77 1.49 7.97
N ALA A 359 14.50 2.40 7.33
CA ALA A 359 14.17 3.81 7.28
C ALA A 359 12.77 4.09 6.72
N HIS A 360 12.37 3.33 5.71
CA HIS A 360 11.07 3.46 5.02
C HIS A 360 9.96 2.57 5.57
N HIS A 361 10.07 2.03 6.79
CA HIS A 361 8.93 1.35 7.42
C HIS A 361 7.69 2.25 7.41
N CYS A 362 6.55 1.72 7.00
CA CYS A 362 5.32 2.49 6.77
C CYS A 362 4.96 3.37 7.97
N LEU A 363 4.78 4.67 7.73
CA LEU A 363 4.39 5.63 8.76
C LEU A 363 2.99 5.34 9.30
N GLY A 364 2.06 4.96 8.43
CA GLY A 364 0.66 4.68 8.73
C GLY A 364 0.38 3.25 9.25
N ALA A 365 1.41 2.44 9.54
CA ALA A 365 1.22 1.03 9.89
C ALA A 365 0.29 0.78 11.08
N ALA A 366 0.35 1.63 12.11
CA ALA A 366 -0.53 1.53 13.28
C ALA A 366 -1.98 1.90 12.93
N ALA A 367 -2.18 2.98 12.16
CA ALA A 367 -3.51 3.41 11.71
C ALA A 367 -4.15 2.38 10.76
N ALA A 368 -3.37 1.78 9.85
CA ALA A 368 -3.83 0.72 8.96
C ALA A 368 -4.30 -0.52 9.75
N ARG A 369 -3.53 -0.95 10.75
CA ARG A 369 -3.94 -2.06 11.63
C ARG A 369 -5.20 -1.74 12.42
N MET A 370 -5.29 -0.54 12.99
CA MET A 370 -6.44 -0.11 13.79
C MET A 370 -7.72 -0.13 12.95
N GLN A 371 -7.73 0.57 11.81
CA GLN A 371 -8.95 0.64 10.98
C GLN A 371 -9.33 -0.73 10.40
N SER A 372 -8.37 -1.56 10.02
CA SER A 372 -8.62 -2.91 9.52
C SER A 372 -9.20 -3.81 10.62
N ARG A 373 -8.65 -3.74 11.83
CA ARG A 373 -9.17 -4.45 13.00
C ARG A 373 -10.62 -4.04 13.30
N VAL A 374 -10.89 -2.74 13.33
CA VAL A 374 -12.25 -2.23 13.60
C VAL A 374 -13.20 -2.68 12.50
N ALA A 375 -12.87 -2.52 11.24
CA ALA A 375 -13.72 -2.89 10.11
C ALA A 375 -14.08 -4.39 10.14
N LEU A 376 -13.09 -5.27 10.32
CA LEU A 376 -13.34 -6.71 10.36
C LEU A 376 -14.08 -7.14 11.63
N THR A 377 -13.81 -6.51 12.79
CA THR A 377 -14.55 -6.78 14.02
C THR A 377 -16.05 -6.45 13.87
N GLU A 378 -16.35 -5.25 13.35
CA GLU A 378 -17.73 -4.81 13.20
C GLU A 378 -18.46 -5.57 12.07
N LEU A 379 -17.75 -5.95 11.01
CA LEU A 379 -18.27 -6.78 9.93
C LEU A 379 -18.68 -8.18 10.46
N LEU A 380 -17.74 -8.90 11.08
CA LEU A 380 -17.97 -10.27 11.53
C LEU A 380 -18.97 -10.37 12.69
N ALA A 381 -19.03 -9.35 13.55
CA ALA A 381 -20.03 -9.29 14.62
C ALA A 381 -21.47 -9.17 14.12
N ARG A 382 -21.70 -8.57 12.93
CA ARG A 382 -23.02 -8.28 12.38
C ARG A 382 -23.37 -9.13 11.17
N ILE A 383 -22.37 -9.55 10.43
CA ILE A 383 -22.47 -10.38 9.22
C ILE A 383 -21.44 -11.51 9.35
N PRO A 384 -21.70 -12.50 10.25
CA PRO A 384 -20.76 -13.59 10.49
C PRO A 384 -20.69 -14.55 9.30
N ASP A 385 -21.72 -14.57 8.45
CA ASP A 385 -21.76 -15.42 7.27
C ASP A 385 -22.08 -14.62 6.00
N PHE A 386 -21.26 -14.82 4.96
CA PHE A 386 -21.37 -14.10 3.71
C PHE A 386 -20.74 -14.88 2.56
N GLN A 387 -21.06 -14.46 1.33
CA GLN A 387 -20.42 -14.91 0.10
C GLN A 387 -19.81 -13.75 -0.66
N VAL A 388 -18.72 -14.03 -1.37
CA VAL A 388 -18.09 -13.15 -2.35
C VAL A 388 -18.22 -13.84 -3.71
N ASP A 389 -18.69 -13.11 -4.72
CA ASP A 389 -18.60 -13.55 -6.11
C ASP A 389 -17.18 -13.25 -6.62
N GLU A 390 -16.31 -14.26 -6.57
CA GLU A 390 -14.90 -14.10 -6.93
C GLU A 390 -14.69 -13.77 -8.42
N ASP A 391 -15.54 -14.27 -9.30
CA ASP A 391 -15.49 -13.99 -10.74
C ASP A 391 -15.94 -12.55 -11.04
N GLY A 392 -16.76 -11.97 -10.17
CA GLY A 392 -17.22 -10.59 -10.24
C GLY A 392 -16.24 -9.57 -9.64
N ILE A 393 -15.12 -9.97 -9.04
CA ILE A 393 -14.12 -9.04 -8.51
C ILE A 393 -13.47 -8.27 -9.65
N VAL A 394 -13.54 -6.94 -9.58
CA VAL A 394 -12.85 -6.04 -10.51
C VAL A 394 -11.56 -5.57 -9.88
N TRP A 395 -10.42 -5.83 -10.52
CA TRP A 395 -9.09 -5.45 -10.05
C TRP A 395 -8.61 -4.14 -10.70
N ALA A 396 -7.84 -3.36 -9.93
CA ALA A 396 -7.20 -2.14 -10.43
C ALA A 396 -6.14 -2.42 -11.50
N GLY A 397 -5.98 -1.48 -12.44
CA GLY A 397 -5.04 -1.60 -13.56
C GLY A 397 -3.57 -1.36 -13.20
N GLY A 398 -3.27 -0.71 -12.06
CA GLY A 398 -1.90 -0.38 -11.65
C GLY A 398 -1.08 -1.61 -11.25
N SER A 399 0.26 -1.53 -11.46
CA SER A 399 1.15 -2.70 -11.34
C SER A 399 1.84 -2.84 -9.98
N TYR A 400 1.66 -1.90 -9.06
CA TYR A 400 2.38 -1.89 -7.78
C TYR A 400 1.49 -2.19 -6.57
N VAL A 401 0.20 -1.86 -6.67
CA VAL A 401 -0.78 -2.07 -5.60
C VAL A 401 -1.86 -3.03 -6.08
N ARG A 402 -1.93 -4.20 -5.45
CA ARG A 402 -2.98 -5.18 -5.67
C ARG A 402 -4.19 -4.79 -4.84
N ARG A 403 -5.22 -4.25 -5.48
CA ARG A 403 -6.48 -3.89 -4.83
C ARG A 403 -7.68 -4.16 -5.73
N PRO A 404 -8.80 -4.61 -5.16
CA PRO A 404 -10.05 -4.63 -5.91
C PRO A 404 -10.65 -3.22 -5.98
N LEU A 405 -11.25 -2.92 -7.13
CA LEU A 405 -12.13 -1.76 -7.34
C LEU A 405 -13.55 -2.07 -6.88
N SER A 406 -13.95 -3.34 -7.00
CA SER A 406 -15.26 -3.84 -6.62
C SER A 406 -15.16 -5.27 -6.11
N VAL A 407 -15.90 -5.58 -5.07
CA VAL A 407 -16.05 -6.93 -4.52
C VAL A 407 -17.53 -7.17 -4.25
N PRO A 408 -18.22 -7.92 -5.14
CA PRO A 408 -19.62 -8.28 -4.93
C PRO A 408 -19.76 -9.17 -3.68
N PHE A 409 -20.58 -8.72 -2.75
CA PHE A 409 -20.73 -9.28 -1.41
C PHE A 409 -22.19 -9.56 -1.11
N THR A 410 -22.51 -10.77 -0.63
CA THR A 410 -23.86 -11.19 -0.29
C THR A 410 -23.93 -11.67 1.16
N VAL A 411 -24.88 -11.13 1.92
CA VAL A 411 -25.15 -11.54 3.29
C VAL A 411 -25.90 -12.87 3.27
N ILE A 412 -25.40 -13.86 3.99
CA ILE A 412 -26.11 -15.14 4.22
C ILE A 412 -26.94 -15.00 5.50
N ARG A 413 -28.24 -15.37 5.41
CA ARG A 413 -29.20 -15.27 6.54
C ARG A 413 -29.29 -16.59 7.29
#